data_c6fb052d9aed0d9008ff47f896d3500b
#
_entry.id   c6fb052d9aed0d9008ff47f896d3500b
#
_cell.length_a   1.000
_cell.length_b   1.000
_cell.length_c   1.000
_cell.angle_alpha   90.00
_cell.angle_beta   90.00
_cell.angle_gamma   90.00
#
_symmetry.space_group_name_H-M   'P 1'
#
loop_
_entity.id
_entity.type
_entity.pdbx_description
1 polymer ?
#
loop_
_entity_poly.entity_id
_entity_poly.type
_entity_poly.pdbx_seq_one_letter_code
_entity_poly.pdbx_strand_id
1 'polypeptide(L)'
;MNLNLTIPDDIYLAMKIPDKEKKNVLLKELALSLYEQEILSFGKARELARLSKWEFHQLLGERKIERHYSMEDLKEDIEYGEE
;
A
#
# COMPACT_ATOMS: atom_id res chain seq x y z
N MET A 1 -14.10 -1.68 12.29
CA MET A 1 -13.83 -3.12 12.27
C MET A 1 -12.38 -3.37 11.88
N ASN A 2 -11.70 -4.26 12.58
CA ASN A 2 -10.31 -4.61 12.27
C ASN A 2 -10.24 -6.04 11.72
N LEU A 3 -9.44 -6.21 10.70
CA LEU A 3 -9.20 -7.51 10.12
C LEU A 3 -7.82 -7.99 10.51
N ASN A 4 -7.74 -9.18 11.09
CA ASN A 4 -6.46 -9.78 11.43
C ASN A 4 -6.16 -10.92 10.48
N LEU A 5 -4.97 -10.90 9.89
CA LEU A 5 -4.50 -11.96 9.02
C LEU A 5 -3.43 -12.76 9.74
N THR A 6 -3.52 -14.07 9.63
CA THR A 6 -2.56 -14.96 10.29
C THR A 6 -1.64 -15.57 9.25
N ILE A 7 -0.35 -15.45 9.45
CA ILE A 7 0.67 -16.05 8.60
C ILE A 7 1.30 -17.19 9.40
N PRO A 8 1.35 -18.41 8.85
CA PRO A 8 1.99 -19.52 9.56
C PRO A 8 3.45 -19.19 9.92
N ASP A 9 3.88 -19.62 11.09
CA ASP A 9 5.21 -19.29 11.59
C ASP A 9 6.33 -19.72 10.67
N ASP A 10 6.23 -20.89 10.06
CA ASP A 10 7.26 -21.38 9.16
C ASP A 10 7.39 -20.50 7.93
N ILE A 11 6.29 -19.97 7.43
CA ILE A 11 6.30 -19.07 6.29
C ILE A 11 6.86 -17.71 6.70
N TYR A 12 6.44 -17.22 7.85
CA TYR A 12 6.90 -15.94 8.37
C TYR A 12 8.43 -15.95 8.56
N LEU A 13 8.95 -17.03 9.13
CA LEU A 13 10.38 -17.15 9.36
C LEU A 13 11.17 -17.37 8.07
N ALA A 14 10.54 -17.91 7.05
CA ALA A 14 11.20 -18.13 5.76
C ALA A 14 11.34 -16.85 4.94
N MET A 15 10.63 -15.78 5.31
CA MET A 15 10.72 -14.53 4.58
C MET A 15 12.08 -13.88 4.76
N LYS A 16 12.72 -13.53 3.65
CA LYS A 16 14.05 -12.92 3.66
C LYS A 16 13.95 -11.41 3.85
N ILE A 17 13.33 -11.02 4.95
CA ILE A 17 13.12 -9.61 5.31
C ILE A 17 13.53 -9.47 6.78
N PRO A 18 14.26 -8.41 7.16
CA PRO A 18 14.58 -8.19 8.59
C PRO A 18 13.30 -8.11 9.42
N ASP A 19 13.32 -8.73 10.59
CA ASP A 19 12.14 -8.78 11.46
C ASP A 19 11.54 -7.43 11.75
N LYS A 20 12.37 -6.41 11.92
CA LYS A 20 11.91 -5.05 12.21
C LYS A 20 11.08 -4.47 11.08
N GLU A 21 11.30 -4.92 9.86
CA GLU A 21 10.67 -4.35 8.68
C GLU A 21 9.56 -5.22 8.12
N LYS A 22 9.43 -6.47 8.58
CA LYS A 22 8.46 -7.40 8.01
C LYS A 22 7.05 -6.84 7.92
N LYS A 23 6.57 -6.27 9.02
CA LYS A 23 5.21 -5.74 9.04
C LYS A 23 5.02 -4.64 8.01
N ASN A 24 5.97 -3.70 7.97
CA ASN A 24 5.87 -2.57 7.05
C ASN A 24 5.98 -3.01 5.59
N VAL A 25 6.89 -3.93 5.30
CA VAL A 25 7.05 -4.45 3.95
C VAL A 25 5.80 -5.20 3.51
N LEU A 26 5.24 -6.04 4.38
CA LEU A 26 4.05 -6.78 4.05
C LEU A 26 2.85 -5.87 3.79
N LEU A 27 2.68 -4.83 4.61
CA LEU A 27 1.60 -3.87 4.41
C LEU A 27 1.79 -3.11 3.10
N LYS A 28 3.02 -2.74 2.78
CA LYS A 28 3.35 -2.05 1.55
C LYS A 28 3.03 -2.91 0.32
N GLU A 29 3.47 -4.17 0.36
CA GLU A 29 3.20 -5.09 -0.75
C GLU A 29 1.71 -5.37 -0.92
N LEU A 30 1.01 -5.52 0.20
CA LEU A 30 -0.44 -5.71 0.17
C LEU A 30 -1.13 -4.49 -0.45
N ALA A 31 -0.73 -3.30 -0.03
CA ALA A 31 -1.31 -2.07 -0.55
C ALA A 31 -1.08 -1.94 -2.06
N LEU A 32 0.13 -2.26 -2.51
CA LEU A 32 0.46 -2.21 -3.94
C LEU A 32 -0.42 -3.18 -4.75
N SER A 33 -0.56 -4.39 -4.25
CA SER A 33 -1.35 -5.41 -4.93
C SER A 33 -2.83 -5.01 -5.02
N LEU A 34 -3.38 -4.52 -3.92
CA LEU A 34 -4.77 -4.11 -3.89
C LEU A 34 -5.03 -2.89 -4.76
N TYR A 35 -4.08 -1.98 -4.81
CA TYR A 35 -4.20 -0.82 -5.69
C TYR A 35 -4.10 -1.22 -7.15
N GLU A 36 -3.14 -2.07 -7.49
CA GLU A 36 -2.96 -2.52 -8.86
C GLU A 36 -4.20 -3.24 -9.40
N GLN A 37 -4.86 -4.00 -8.55
CA GLN A 37 -6.06 -4.73 -8.89
C GLN A 37 -7.33 -3.86 -8.82
N GLU A 38 -7.18 -2.59 -8.54
CA GLU A 38 -8.29 -1.64 -8.41
C GLU A 38 -9.26 -2.00 -7.28
N ILE A 39 -8.77 -2.71 -6.26
CA ILE A 39 -9.56 -3.04 -5.08
C ILE A 39 -9.55 -1.89 -4.08
N LEU A 40 -8.44 -1.15 -4.01
CA LEU A 40 -8.32 0.03 -3.16
C LEU A 40 -7.96 1.25 -3.99
N SER A 41 -8.48 2.42 -3.55
CA SER A 41 -8.10 3.70 -4.13
C SER A 41 -6.67 4.05 -3.77
N PHE A 42 -6.10 5.03 -4.45
CA PHE A 42 -4.75 5.53 -4.18
C PHE A 42 -4.62 5.98 -2.72
N GLY A 43 -5.56 6.80 -2.26
CA GLY A 43 -5.50 7.32 -0.90
C GLY A 43 -5.56 6.24 0.17
N LYS A 44 -6.43 5.26 -0.02
CA LYS A 44 -6.57 4.18 0.95
C LYS A 44 -5.39 3.23 0.91
N ALA A 45 -4.86 2.96 -0.29
CA ALA A 45 -3.70 2.10 -0.42
C ALA A 45 -2.47 2.73 0.25
N ARG A 46 -2.23 4.03 0.03
CA ARG A 46 -1.11 4.68 0.67
C ARG A 46 -1.26 4.73 2.19
N GLU A 47 -2.49 4.89 2.70
CA GLU A 47 -2.73 4.85 4.14
C GLU A 47 -2.39 3.47 4.71
N LEU A 48 -2.79 2.41 3.99
CA LEU A 48 -2.48 1.05 4.41
C LEU A 48 -0.96 0.82 4.45
N ALA A 49 -0.25 1.35 3.47
CA ALA A 49 1.21 1.24 3.39
C ALA A 49 1.92 2.16 4.37
N ARG A 50 1.19 3.07 5.02
CA ARG A 50 1.74 4.08 5.93
C ARG A 50 2.77 4.97 5.26
N LEU A 51 2.47 5.34 4.02
CA LEU A 51 3.34 6.21 3.23
C LEU A 51 2.63 7.53 2.94
N SER A 52 3.44 8.56 2.69
CA SER A 52 2.88 9.81 2.22
C SER A 52 2.45 9.65 0.76
N LYS A 53 1.71 10.63 0.27
CA LYS A 53 1.25 10.67 -1.10
C LYS A 53 2.43 10.58 -2.07
N TRP A 54 3.50 11.33 -1.80
CA TRP A 54 4.69 11.33 -2.64
C TRP A 54 5.43 10.02 -2.60
N GLU A 55 5.58 9.46 -1.40
CA GLU A 55 6.28 8.20 -1.23
C GLU A 55 5.57 7.07 -1.96
N PHE A 56 4.24 7.03 -1.86
CA PHE A 56 3.48 5.98 -2.54
C PHE A 56 3.52 6.17 -4.06
N HIS A 57 3.42 7.40 -4.52
CA HIS A 57 3.52 7.70 -5.95
C HIS A 57 4.88 7.26 -6.50
N GLN A 58 5.94 7.56 -5.76
CA GLN A 58 7.29 7.17 -6.14
C GLN A 58 7.44 5.64 -6.18
N LEU A 59 6.86 4.98 -5.20
CA LEU A 59 6.89 3.52 -5.13
C LEU A 59 6.18 2.88 -6.33
N LEU A 60 5.05 3.44 -6.74
CA LEU A 60 4.33 2.97 -7.91
C LEU A 60 5.23 3.07 -9.16
N GLY A 61 5.94 4.18 -9.28
CA GLY A 61 6.86 4.37 -10.40
C GLY A 61 7.99 3.34 -10.40
N GLU A 62 8.56 3.06 -9.24
CA GLU A 62 9.62 2.07 -9.10
C GLU A 62 9.17 0.67 -9.47
N ARG A 63 7.91 0.35 -9.15
CA ARG A 63 7.33 -0.96 -9.45
C ARG A 63 6.66 -1.00 -10.81
N LYS A 64 6.68 0.09 -11.56
CA LYS A 64 6.06 0.21 -12.88
C LYS A 64 4.58 -0.12 -12.86
N ILE A 65 3.90 0.34 -11.81
CA ILE A 65 2.46 0.19 -11.66
C ILE A 65 1.80 1.48 -12.13
N GLU A 66 0.88 1.37 -13.07
CA GLU A 66 0.16 2.54 -13.55
C GLU A 66 -0.75 3.10 -12.48
N ARG A 67 -0.81 4.43 -12.42
CA ARG A 67 -1.73 5.08 -11.50
C ARG A 67 -3.11 5.14 -12.12
N HIS A 68 -4.08 4.62 -11.37
CA HIS A 68 -5.48 4.64 -11.79
C HIS A 68 -6.18 5.84 -11.19
N TYR A 69 -7.04 6.47 -11.99
CA TYR A 69 -7.82 7.60 -11.53
C TYR A 69 -9.30 7.23 -11.53
N SER A 70 -9.87 7.12 -10.34
CA SER A 70 -11.29 6.94 -10.15
C SER A 70 -11.87 8.23 -9.57
N MET A 71 -13.19 8.33 -9.49
CA MET A 71 -13.81 9.46 -8.82
C MET A 71 -13.37 9.56 -7.37
N GLU A 72 -13.20 8.41 -6.74
CA GLU A 72 -12.74 8.36 -5.36
C GLU A 72 -11.30 8.86 -5.22
N ASP A 73 -10.42 8.42 -6.11
CA ASP A 73 -9.04 8.88 -6.13
C ASP A 73 -8.94 10.37 -6.37
N LEU A 74 -9.75 10.87 -7.30
CA LEU A 74 -9.76 12.29 -7.62
C LEU A 74 -10.20 13.13 -6.41
N LYS A 75 -11.21 12.65 -5.70
CA LYS A 75 -11.70 13.33 -4.51
C LYS A 75 -10.63 13.36 -3.42
N GLU A 76 -9.94 12.25 -3.22
CA GLU A 76 -8.87 12.16 -2.23
C GLU A 76 -7.70 13.08 -2.59
N ASP A 77 -7.36 13.15 -3.87
CA ASP A 77 -6.29 14.04 -4.33
C ASP A 77 -6.62 15.50 -4.03
N ILE A 78 -7.88 15.89 -4.17
CA ILE A 78 -8.31 17.25 -3.83
C ILE A 78 -8.16 17.49 -2.33
N GLU A 79 -8.56 16.53 -1.50
CA GLU A 79 -8.44 16.65 -0.05
C GLU A 79 -7.00 16.74 0.42
N TYR A 80 -6.10 16.02 -0.21
CA TYR A 80 -4.68 16.00 0.17
C TYR A 80 -3.82 16.94 -0.65
N GLY A 81 -4.42 17.63 -1.61
CA GLY A 81 -3.68 18.46 -2.55
C GLY A 81 -2.95 19.63 -1.91
N GLU A 82 -3.35 20.02 -0.73
CA GLU A 82 -2.75 21.18 -0.03
C GLU A 82 -1.68 20.79 0.97
N GLU A 83 -1.37 19.53 1.10
CA GLU A 83 -0.34 19.08 2.03
C GLU A 83 1.07 19.50 1.62
#